data_a70eb325b377cc5e658e5225861968fb
#
_entry.id   a70eb325b377cc5e658e5225861968fb
#
_cell.length_a   1.000
_cell.length_b   1.000
_cell.length_c   1.000
_cell.angle_alpha   90.00
_cell.angle_beta   90.00
_cell.angle_gamma   90.00
#
_symmetry.space_group_name_H-M   'P 1'
#
loop_
_entity.id
_entity.type
_entity.pdbx_description
1 polymer ?
#
loop_
_entity_poly.entity_id
_entity_poly.type
_entity_poly.pdbx_seq_one_letter_code
_entity_poly.pdbx_strand_id
1 'polypeptide(L)'
;MGGMGFIETHKAECMLSVLISTHMLVAAKEAGTERFFYASSACVYNGDKQTEANVTALKEEDAYPALPEDGYGWEKLFSERMARHYREDYGIATRVARYHNVYGPEGTYDGGREKAPAAMCRKVIQAKLSGKHEIEIWGSGNQTRSFMYIDDCVKGTQMLLNSDFVEPINIGSSELV
;
A
#
# COMPACT_ATOMS: atom_id res chain seq x y z
N MET A 1 6.48 5.28 -5.54
CA MET A 1 5.94 5.68 -4.23
C MET A 1 6.97 5.41 -3.16
N GLY A 2 6.88 6.05 -2.01
CA GLY A 2 7.82 5.93 -0.90
C GLY A 2 7.14 5.59 0.42
N GLY A 3 7.90 5.66 1.53
CA GLY A 3 7.36 5.61 2.88
C GLY A 3 6.55 6.87 3.22
N MET A 4 5.99 6.92 4.43
CA MET A 4 5.11 8.01 4.88
C MET A 4 5.69 9.41 4.68
N GLY A 5 6.97 9.61 5.01
CA GLY A 5 7.60 10.91 4.84
C GLY A 5 7.59 11.44 3.40
N PHE A 6 7.71 10.54 2.40
CA PHE A 6 7.58 10.93 0.99
C PHE A 6 6.13 11.27 0.64
N ILE A 7 5.18 10.46 1.06
CA ILE A 7 3.75 10.64 0.74
C ILE A 7 3.22 11.95 1.33
N GLU A 8 3.60 12.29 2.55
CA GLU A 8 3.18 13.51 3.24
C GLU A 8 3.74 14.79 2.61
N THR A 9 4.94 14.71 2.04
CA THR A 9 5.64 15.88 1.47
C THR A 9 5.47 16.05 -0.04
N HIS A 10 4.95 15.02 -0.75
CA HIS A 10 4.78 15.01 -2.22
C HIS A 10 3.34 14.65 -2.61
N LYS A 11 2.37 15.25 -1.93
CA LYS A 11 0.93 14.92 -2.05
C LYS A 11 0.40 15.05 -3.47
N ALA A 12 0.70 16.17 -4.14
CA ALA A 12 0.27 16.40 -5.52
C ALA A 12 0.86 15.38 -6.51
N GLU A 13 2.14 15.05 -6.37
CA GLU A 13 2.81 14.03 -7.21
C GLU A 13 2.20 12.64 -6.99
N CYS A 14 1.92 12.30 -5.72
CA CYS A 14 1.25 11.05 -5.40
C CYS A 14 -0.14 10.99 -6.05
N MET A 15 -0.89 12.08 -6.00
CA MET A 15 -2.23 12.15 -6.57
C MET A 15 -2.22 12.08 -8.11
N LEU A 16 -1.20 12.62 -8.77
CA LEU A 16 -1.04 12.52 -10.23
C LEU A 16 -0.89 11.07 -10.73
N SER A 17 -0.54 10.12 -9.87
CA SER A 17 -0.51 8.70 -10.22
C SER A 17 -1.86 8.15 -10.68
N VAL A 18 -2.97 8.85 -10.38
CA VAL A 18 -4.30 8.51 -10.88
C VAL A 18 -4.34 8.49 -12.42
N LEU A 19 -3.55 9.35 -13.07
CA LEU A 19 -3.47 9.38 -14.53
C LEU A 19 -2.88 8.09 -15.10
N ILE A 20 -1.87 7.52 -14.45
CA ILE A 20 -1.30 6.22 -14.85
C ILE A 20 -2.36 5.14 -14.78
N SER A 21 -3.06 5.04 -13.65
CA SER A 21 -4.10 4.02 -13.42
C SER A 21 -5.24 4.17 -14.43
N THR A 22 -5.67 5.40 -14.69
CA THR A 22 -6.73 5.72 -15.65
C THR A 22 -6.31 5.35 -17.09
N HIS A 23 -5.14 5.77 -17.54
CA HIS A 23 -4.65 5.44 -18.88
C HIS A 23 -4.45 3.94 -19.07
N MET A 24 -3.96 3.23 -18.04
CA MET A 24 -3.81 1.78 -18.11
C MET A 24 -5.14 1.04 -18.23
N LEU A 25 -6.19 1.50 -17.55
CA LEU A 25 -7.53 0.94 -17.68
C LEU A 25 -8.12 1.20 -19.07
N VAL A 26 -7.94 2.42 -19.61
CA VAL A 26 -8.35 2.75 -20.99
C VAL A 26 -7.64 1.84 -21.99
N ALA A 27 -6.31 1.73 -21.90
CA ALA A 27 -5.51 0.90 -22.79
C ALA A 27 -5.87 -0.59 -22.67
N ALA A 28 -6.12 -1.08 -21.45
CA ALA A 28 -6.55 -2.46 -21.21
C ALA A 28 -7.89 -2.76 -21.90
N LYS A 29 -8.85 -1.83 -21.81
CA LYS A 29 -10.12 -1.94 -22.52
C LYS A 29 -9.92 -1.97 -24.04
N GLU A 30 -9.14 -1.03 -24.59
CA GLU A 30 -8.89 -0.94 -26.03
C GLU A 30 -8.16 -2.17 -26.59
N ALA A 31 -7.26 -2.74 -25.79
CA ALA A 31 -6.52 -3.97 -26.13
C ALA A 31 -7.33 -5.26 -25.95
N GLY A 32 -8.57 -5.19 -25.45
CA GLY A 32 -9.39 -6.37 -25.16
C GLY A 32 -8.81 -7.25 -24.05
N THR A 33 -8.14 -6.65 -23.06
CA THR A 33 -7.53 -7.37 -21.94
C THR A 33 -8.61 -8.05 -21.10
N GLU A 34 -8.49 -9.36 -20.91
CA GLU A 34 -9.46 -10.16 -20.14
C GLU A 34 -9.38 -9.86 -18.64
N ARG A 35 -8.18 -9.63 -18.10
CA ARG A 35 -7.94 -9.47 -16.67
C ARG A 35 -7.01 -8.30 -16.38
N PHE A 36 -7.37 -7.49 -15.40
CA PHE A 36 -6.60 -6.32 -14.96
C PHE A 36 -6.36 -6.39 -13.45
N PHE A 37 -5.10 -6.29 -13.04
CA PHE A 37 -4.72 -6.26 -11.63
C PHE A 37 -4.37 -4.83 -11.22
N TYR A 38 -4.91 -4.41 -10.05
CA TYR A 38 -4.60 -3.12 -9.46
C TYR A 38 -3.97 -3.27 -8.08
N ALA A 39 -2.77 -2.71 -7.92
CA ALA A 39 -2.08 -2.61 -6.64
C ALA A 39 -2.57 -1.39 -5.87
N SER A 40 -3.52 -1.60 -4.97
CA SER A 40 -4.00 -0.61 -4.01
C SER A 40 -3.17 -0.62 -2.72
N SER A 41 -3.63 0.04 -1.69
CA SER A 41 -2.88 0.25 -0.45
C SER A 41 -3.81 0.30 0.77
N ALA A 42 -3.30 -0.02 1.95
CA ALA A 42 -3.99 0.25 3.21
C ALA A 42 -4.27 1.75 3.46
N CYS A 43 -3.62 2.66 2.73
CA CYS A 43 -3.90 4.10 2.81
C CYS A 43 -5.29 4.50 2.29
N VAL A 44 -6.07 3.56 1.71
CA VAL A 44 -7.48 3.80 1.33
C VAL A 44 -8.43 3.80 2.53
N TYR A 45 -8.01 3.24 3.65
CA TYR A 45 -8.84 3.15 4.84
C TYR A 45 -9.06 4.50 5.51
N ASN A 46 -10.19 4.61 6.18
CA ASN A 46 -10.53 5.81 6.95
C ASN A 46 -9.48 6.09 8.03
N GLY A 47 -8.84 7.26 7.96
CA GLY A 47 -7.76 7.66 8.86
C GLY A 47 -8.17 7.71 10.33
N ASP A 48 -9.43 8.06 10.64
CA ASP A 48 -9.93 8.11 12.03
C ASP A 48 -9.92 6.73 12.71
N LYS A 49 -9.96 5.65 11.93
CA LYS A 49 -9.90 4.27 12.44
C LYS A 49 -8.47 3.80 12.73
N GLN A 50 -7.45 4.61 12.43
CA GLN A 50 -6.03 4.25 12.52
C GLN A 50 -5.25 5.08 13.54
N THR A 51 -5.91 5.89 14.34
CA THR A 51 -5.27 6.86 15.24
C THR A 51 -4.86 6.29 16.59
N GLU A 52 -5.42 5.15 17.00
CA GLU A 52 -5.15 4.57 18.32
C GLU A 52 -4.03 3.53 18.27
N ALA A 53 -3.26 3.41 19.36
CA ALA A 53 -2.17 2.43 19.47
C ALA A 53 -2.68 0.97 19.44
N ASN A 54 -3.90 0.71 19.94
CA ASN A 54 -4.57 -0.58 19.91
C ASN A 54 -5.55 -0.63 18.72
N VAL A 55 -5.01 -0.58 17.53
CA VAL A 55 -5.83 -0.61 16.31
C VAL A 55 -6.48 -1.98 16.14
N THR A 56 -7.80 -2.00 16.01
CA THR A 56 -8.52 -3.18 15.53
C THR A 56 -8.13 -3.44 14.07
N ALA A 57 -7.90 -4.71 13.72
CA ALA A 57 -7.58 -5.09 12.35
C ALA A 57 -8.64 -4.54 11.37
N LEU A 58 -8.18 -3.79 10.36
CA LEU A 58 -9.05 -3.15 9.38
C LEU A 58 -9.66 -4.21 8.45
N LYS A 59 -10.98 -4.13 8.27
CA LYS A 59 -11.73 -4.93 7.31
C LYS A 59 -11.92 -4.14 6.01
N GLU A 60 -12.21 -4.81 4.92
CA GLU A 60 -12.36 -4.20 3.60
C GLU A 60 -13.45 -3.12 3.56
N GLU A 61 -14.52 -3.28 4.32
CA GLU A 61 -15.61 -2.31 4.49
C GLU A 61 -15.18 -1.01 5.19
N ASP A 62 -14.10 -1.03 5.97
CA ASP A 62 -13.61 0.12 6.73
C ASP A 62 -13.02 1.24 5.85
N ALA A 63 -12.92 1.02 4.56
CA ALA A 63 -12.61 2.10 3.60
C ALA A 63 -13.76 3.13 3.49
N TYR A 64 -14.92 2.81 4.04
CA TYR A 64 -16.08 3.70 3.99
C TYR A 64 -16.67 3.94 5.40
N PRO A 65 -17.24 5.13 5.70
CA PRO A 65 -17.23 6.33 4.85
C PRO A 65 -15.80 6.77 4.50
N ALA A 66 -15.60 7.24 3.25
CA ALA A 66 -14.27 7.52 2.71
C ALA A 66 -13.60 8.71 3.42
N LEU A 67 -12.48 8.44 4.05
CA LEU A 67 -11.53 9.43 4.57
C LEU A 67 -10.11 8.86 4.42
N PRO A 68 -9.67 8.56 3.19
CA PRO A 68 -8.37 7.96 2.95
C PRO A 68 -7.22 8.89 3.25
N GLU A 69 -6.03 8.33 3.42
CA GLU A 69 -4.84 9.05 3.81
C GLU A 69 -4.32 9.91 2.66
N ASP A 70 -4.62 11.19 2.74
CA ASP A 70 -4.21 12.29 1.88
C ASP A 70 -4.18 11.96 0.35
N GLY A 71 -3.36 12.66 -0.44
CA GLY A 71 -3.33 12.53 -1.89
C GLY A 71 -3.10 11.10 -2.39
N TYR A 72 -2.23 10.33 -1.72
CA TYR A 72 -1.98 8.94 -2.09
C TYR A 72 -3.17 8.02 -1.83
N GLY A 73 -3.78 8.12 -0.66
CA GLY A 73 -4.95 7.31 -0.31
C GLY A 73 -6.15 7.61 -1.21
N TRP A 74 -6.39 8.90 -1.51
CA TRP A 74 -7.45 9.31 -2.42
C TRP A 74 -7.24 8.81 -3.85
N GLU A 75 -6.00 8.88 -4.37
CA GLU A 75 -5.66 8.32 -5.69
C GLU A 75 -5.96 6.83 -5.75
N LYS A 76 -5.53 6.09 -4.71
CA LYS A 76 -5.75 4.65 -4.63
C LYS A 76 -7.22 4.29 -4.57
N LEU A 77 -8.00 4.95 -3.71
CA LEU A 77 -9.43 4.68 -3.58
C LEU A 77 -10.20 5.04 -4.85
N PHE A 78 -9.87 6.17 -5.49
CA PHE A 78 -10.43 6.53 -6.79
C PHE A 78 -10.16 5.44 -7.85
N SER A 79 -8.93 4.96 -7.93
CA SER A 79 -8.54 3.94 -8.90
C SER A 79 -9.21 2.58 -8.65
N GLU A 80 -9.46 2.20 -7.38
CA GLU A 80 -10.30 1.04 -7.04
C GLU A 80 -11.71 1.19 -7.61
N ARG A 81 -12.31 2.38 -7.46
CA ARG A 81 -13.66 2.67 -8.01
C ARG A 81 -13.65 2.61 -9.53
N MET A 82 -12.62 3.18 -10.18
CA MET A 82 -12.46 3.08 -11.63
C MET A 82 -12.35 1.63 -12.09
N ALA A 83 -11.52 0.81 -11.44
CA ALA A 83 -11.39 -0.60 -11.77
C ALA A 83 -12.74 -1.34 -11.66
N ARG A 84 -13.51 -1.06 -10.59
CA ARG A 84 -14.85 -1.61 -10.43
C ARG A 84 -15.77 -1.24 -11.59
N HIS A 85 -15.85 0.06 -11.97
CA HIS A 85 -16.72 0.51 -13.04
C HIS A 85 -16.30 -0.03 -14.40
N TYR A 86 -14.99 -0.18 -14.66
CA TYR A 86 -14.51 -0.85 -15.88
C TYR A 86 -14.92 -2.34 -15.94
N ARG A 87 -15.02 -3.02 -14.79
CA ARG A 87 -15.57 -4.36 -14.72
C ARG A 87 -17.08 -4.36 -15.03
N GLU A 88 -17.82 -3.43 -14.43
CA GLU A 88 -19.29 -3.33 -14.57
C GLU A 88 -19.70 -2.94 -16.00
N ASP A 89 -19.00 -1.97 -16.60
CA ASP A 89 -19.38 -1.39 -17.89
C ASP A 89 -18.80 -2.17 -19.08
N TYR A 90 -17.61 -2.76 -18.93
CA TYR A 90 -16.85 -3.34 -20.05
C TYR A 90 -16.50 -4.81 -19.85
N GLY A 91 -16.83 -5.42 -18.74
CA GLY A 91 -16.61 -6.84 -18.51
C GLY A 91 -15.13 -7.23 -18.22
N ILE A 92 -14.23 -6.29 -18.02
CA ILE A 92 -12.82 -6.59 -17.70
C ILE A 92 -12.76 -7.19 -16.29
N ALA A 93 -12.23 -8.40 -16.14
CA ALA A 93 -12.09 -9.05 -14.84
C ALA A 93 -11.03 -8.36 -13.98
N THR A 94 -11.41 -7.36 -13.18
CA THR A 94 -10.47 -6.63 -12.32
C THR A 94 -10.21 -7.36 -11.01
N ARG A 95 -8.96 -7.29 -10.53
CA ARG A 95 -8.51 -7.79 -9.23
C ARG A 95 -7.81 -6.66 -8.50
N VAL A 96 -8.19 -6.40 -7.25
CA VAL A 96 -7.68 -5.26 -6.47
C VAL A 96 -7.12 -5.77 -5.16
N ALA A 97 -5.81 -5.57 -4.95
CA ALA A 97 -5.12 -5.90 -3.70
C ALA A 97 -4.85 -4.62 -2.90
N ARG A 98 -5.29 -4.56 -1.65
CA ARG A 98 -4.90 -3.54 -0.68
C ARG A 98 -3.69 -4.04 0.08
N TYR A 99 -2.50 -3.63 -0.38
CA TYR A 99 -1.27 -4.01 0.28
C TYR A 99 -1.06 -3.24 1.57
N HIS A 100 -0.73 -3.99 2.61
CA HIS A 100 -0.21 -3.44 3.86
C HIS A 100 1.31 -3.25 3.76
N ASN A 101 2.01 -3.12 4.89
CA ASN A 101 3.44 -2.86 4.83
C ASN A 101 4.22 -4.10 4.40
N VAL A 102 4.70 -4.10 3.19
CA VAL A 102 5.53 -5.17 2.63
C VAL A 102 7.00 -4.84 2.85
N TYR A 103 7.79 -5.83 3.27
CA TYR A 103 9.24 -5.73 3.44
C TYR A 103 9.94 -6.96 2.86
N GLY A 104 11.22 -6.85 2.58
CA GLY A 104 12.03 -7.96 2.07
C GLY A 104 13.36 -7.48 1.48
N PRO A 105 14.17 -8.43 1.00
CA PRO A 105 15.42 -8.12 0.30
C PRO A 105 15.19 -7.20 -0.90
N GLU A 106 16.23 -6.48 -1.28
CA GLU A 106 16.27 -5.57 -2.44
C GLU A 106 15.31 -4.36 -2.35
N GLY A 107 14.63 -4.18 -1.21
CA GLY A 107 13.85 -2.98 -0.94
C GLY A 107 14.74 -1.74 -0.80
N THR A 108 14.23 -0.57 -1.19
CA THR A 108 14.91 0.71 -0.96
C THR A 108 15.18 0.89 0.54
N TYR A 109 16.44 1.15 0.91
CA TYR A 109 16.86 1.31 2.30
C TYR A 109 17.46 2.70 2.60
N ASP A 110 17.61 3.55 1.60
CA ASP A 110 18.14 4.91 1.71
C ASP A 110 17.49 5.86 0.67
N GLY A 111 17.70 7.18 0.83
CA GLY A 111 17.24 8.21 -0.11
C GLY A 111 15.83 8.75 0.15
N GLY A 112 15.27 8.55 1.35
CA GLY A 112 14.01 9.17 1.80
C GLY A 112 12.73 8.50 1.30
N ARG A 113 12.84 7.35 0.62
CA ARG A 113 11.69 6.54 0.16
C ARG A 113 11.58 5.19 0.86
N GLU A 114 12.54 4.90 1.74
CA GLU A 114 12.59 3.64 2.49
C GLU A 114 11.43 3.52 3.48
N LYS A 115 10.99 2.29 3.70
CA LYS A 115 10.02 1.95 4.74
C LYS A 115 10.72 1.62 6.06
N ALA A 116 9.99 1.66 7.16
CA ALA A 116 10.54 1.52 8.51
C ALA A 116 11.48 0.32 8.70
N PRO A 117 11.17 -0.91 8.27
CA PRO A 117 12.08 -2.04 8.47
C PRO A 117 13.45 -1.84 7.82
N ALA A 118 13.47 -1.36 6.57
CA ALA A 118 14.71 -1.10 5.84
C ALA A 118 15.50 0.06 6.46
N ALA A 119 14.83 1.15 6.84
CA ALA A 119 15.43 2.29 7.52
C ALA A 119 16.05 1.88 8.86
N MET A 120 15.37 1.06 9.66
CA MET A 120 15.87 0.57 10.94
C MET A 120 17.09 -0.33 10.77
N CYS A 121 17.06 -1.28 9.82
CA CYS A 121 18.24 -2.10 9.50
C CYS A 121 19.45 -1.23 9.13
N ARG A 122 19.26 -0.24 8.27
CA ARG A 122 20.32 0.70 7.90
C ARG A 122 20.87 1.46 9.10
N LYS A 123 19.99 2.08 9.90
CA LYS A 123 20.39 2.86 11.09
C LYS A 123 21.16 2.02 12.09
N VAL A 124 20.72 0.81 12.40
CA VAL A 124 21.39 -0.11 13.32
C VAL A 124 22.78 -0.50 12.81
N ILE A 125 22.90 -0.85 11.52
CA ILE A 125 24.18 -1.20 10.92
C ILE A 125 25.16 -0.01 10.95
N GLN A 126 24.69 1.18 10.59
CA GLN A 126 25.50 2.40 10.62
C GLN A 126 25.97 2.76 12.03
N ALA A 127 25.08 2.66 13.03
CA ALA A 127 25.42 2.89 14.44
C ALA A 127 26.50 1.90 14.92
N LYS A 128 26.36 0.63 14.59
CA LYS A 128 27.35 -0.41 14.89
C LYS A 128 28.71 -0.11 14.25
N LEU A 129 28.74 0.21 12.96
CA LEU A 129 29.97 0.49 12.21
C LEU A 129 30.67 1.78 12.67
N SER A 130 29.91 2.81 13.06
CA SER A 130 30.45 4.08 13.56
C SER A 130 30.91 4.02 15.02
N GLY A 131 30.60 2.96 15.76
CA GLY A 131 30.87 2.82 17.18
C GLY A 131 30.02 3.72 18.10
N LYS A 132 29.07 4.45 17.57
CA LYS A 132 28.20 5.35 18.37
C LYS A 132 27.13 4.60 19.17
N HIS A 133 26.68 3.42 18.68
CA HIS A 133 25.67 2.56 19.31
C HIS A 133 24.33 3.23 19.62
N GLU A 134 24.01 4.31 18.92
CA GLU A 134 22.79 5.09 19.07
C GLU A 134 22.12 5.26 17.71
N ILE A 135 20.80 5.21 17.69
CA ILE A 135 19.96 5.49 16.51
C ILE A 135 18.87 6.48 16.84
N GLU A 136 18.52 7.32 15.88
CA GLU A 136 17.37 8.20 15.97
C GLU A 136 16.11 7.46 15.57
N ILE A 137 15.07 7.53 16.42
CA ILE A 137 13.73 6.99 16.16
C ILE A 137 12.76 8.17 16.06
N TRP A 138 11.94 8.16 15.03
CA TRP A 138 10.89 9.16 14.87
C TRP A 138 9.64 8.79 15.67
N GLY A 139 9.07 9.79 16.37
CA GLY A 139 7.92 9.59 17.22
C GLY A 139 8.27 9.01 18.60
N SER A 140 7.27 8.48 19.29
CA SER A 140 7.41 7.94 20.66
C SER A 140 7.98 6.54 20.73
N GLY A 141 8.07 5.83 19.61
CA GLY A 141 8.45 4.41 19.56
C GLY A 141 7.33 3.44 19.93
N ASN A 142 6.13 3.94 20.24
CA ASN A 142 4.97 3.12 20.59
C ASN A 142 4.04 2.83 19.40
N GLN A 143 4.40 3.30 18.21
CA GLN A 143 3.62 3.05 17.00
C GLN A 143 3.68 1.57 16.62
N THR A 144 2.52 0.96 16.48
CA THR A 144 2.39 -0.42 16.03
C THR A 144 2.06 -0.49 14.54
N ARG A 145 2.57 -1.50 13.86
CA ARG A 145 2.27 -1.78 12.45
C ARG A 145 2.27 -3.29 12.21
N SER A 146 1.53 -3.71 11.20
CA SER A 146 1.68 -5.05 10.66
C SER A 146 2.64 -5.02 9.48
N PHE A 147 3.48 -6.05 9.37
CA PHE A 147 4.42 -6.20 8.25
C PHE A 147 4.25 -7.57 7.61
N MET A 148 4.31 -7.62 6.28
CA MET A 148 4.22 -8.85 5.51
C MET A 148 5.51 -9.05 4.72
N TYR A 149 6.06 -10.25 4.76
CA TYR A 149 7.25 -10.58 3.98
C TYR A 149 6.92 -10.68 2.50
N ILE A 150 7.89 -10.31 1.65
CA ILE A 150 7.66 -10.19 0.20
C ILE A 150 7.20 -11.48 -0.46
N ASP A 151 7.69 -12.65 -0.04
CA ASP A 151 7.28 -13.93 -0.63
C ASP A 151 5.81 -14.23 -0.38
N ASP A 152 5.30 -13.89 0.82
CA ASP A 152 3.87 -14.03 1.14
C ASP A 152 3.03 -13.04 0.33
N CYS A 153 3.54 -11.82 0.13
CA CYS A 153 2.92 -10.83 -0.73
C CYS A 153 2.79 -11.33 -2.17
N VAL A 154 3.85 -11.86 -2.74
CA VAL A 154 3.87 -12.42 -4.10
C VAL A 154 2.89 -13.58 -4.21
N LYS A 155 2.92 -14.50 -3.25
CA LYS A 155 1.99 -15.64 -3.21
C LYS A 155 0.54 -15.18 -3.13
N GLY A 156 0.20 -14.26 -2.23
CA GLY A 156 -1.15 -13.70 -2.10
C GLY A 156 -1.61 -13.01 -3.38
N THR A 157 -0.71 -12.27 -4.04
CA THR A 157 -0.97 -11.62 -5.33
C THR A 157 -1.30 -12.65 -6.42
N GLN A 158 -0.51 -13.74 -6.52
CA GLN A 158 -0.75 -14.81 -7.49
C GLN A 158 -2.08 -15.53 -7.22
N MET A 159 -2.40 -15.78 -5.94
CA MET A 159 -3.68 -16.38 -5.57
C MET A 159 -4.85 -15.49 -5.98
N LEU A 160 -4.79 -14.20 -5.71
CA LEU A 160 -5.83 -13.24 -6.11
C LEU A 160 -5.97 -13.16 -7.63
N LEU A 161 -4.86 -13.06 -8.36
CA LEU A 161 -4.86 -13.02 -9.82
C LEU A 161 -5.55 -14.23 -10.44
N ASN A 162 -5.38 -15.42 -9.86
CA ASN A 162 -5.96 -16.66 -10.36
C ASN A 162 -7.34 -16.98 -9.80
N SER A 163 -7.86 -16.15 -8.88
CA SER A 163 -9.19 -16.33 -8.31
C SER A 163 -10.28 -15.64 -9.14
N ASP A 164 -11.53 -15.93 -8.80
CA ASP A 164 -12.70 -15.21 -9.31
C ASP A 164 -13.18 -14.11 -8.35
N PHE A 165 -12.42 -13.83 -7.31
CA PHE A 165 -12.75 -12.81 -6.34
C PHE A 165 -12.65 -11.41 -6.96
N VAL A 166 -13.70 -10.61 -6.85
CA VAL A 166 -13.86 -9.36 -7.61
C VAL A 166 -13.82 -8.08 -6.77
N GLU A 167 -14.02 -8.20 -5.47
CA GLU A 167 -13.97 -7.03 -4.58
C GLU A 167 -12.52 -6.74 -4.14
N PRO A 168 -12.20 -5.51 -3.71
CA PRO A 168 -10.90 -5.23 -3.09
C PRO A 168 -10.65 -6.11 -1.88
N ILE A 169 -9.42 -6.64 -1.74
CA ILE A 169 -9.06 -7.52 -0.64
C ILE A 169 -7.73 -7.11 -0.01
N ASN A 170 -7.64 -7.23 1.31
CA ASN A 170 -6.40 -7.04 2.04
C ASN A 170 -5.38 -8.13 1.72
N ILE A 171 -4.17 -7.73 1.38
CA ILE A 171 -3.00 -8.60 1.34
C ILE A 171 -1.99 -8.05 2.35
N GLY A 172 -1.93 -8.70 3.52
CA GLY A 172 -1.17 -8.24 4.67
C GLY A 172 -1.04 -9.31 5.74
N SER A 173 -0.48 -8.94 6.89
CA SER A 173 -0.43 -9.77 8.09
C SER A 173 -1.35 -9.20 9.16
N SER A 174 -1.94 -10.06 9.98
CA SER A 174 -2.68 -9.67 11.19
C SER A 174 -1.78 -9.51 12.41
N GLU A 175 -0.49 -9.85 12.30
CA GLU A 175 0.48 -9.69 13.37
C GLU A 175 0.88 -8.22 13.54
N LEU A 176 0.75 -7.71 14.76
CA LEU A 176 1.19 -6.36 15.13
C LEU A 176 2.56 -6.42 15.80
N VAL A 177 3.45 -5.55 15.39
CA VAL A 177 4.77 -5.31 15.97
C VAL A 177 4.99 -3.83 16.24
#